data_aecf3b6c01c8384c3fc1ca970bcbe3c0
#
_entry.id   aecf3b6c01c8384c3fc1ca970bcbe3c0
#
_cell.length_a   1.000
_cell.length_b   1.000
_cell.length_c   1.000
_cell.angle_alpha   90.00
_cell.angle_beta   90.00
_cell.angle_gamma   90.00
#
_symmetry.space_group_name_H-M   'P 1'
#
loop_
_entity.id
_entity.type
_entity.pdbx_description
1 polymer ?
#
loop_
_entity_poly.entity_id
_entity_poly.type
_entity_poly.pdbx_seq_one_letter_code
_entity_poly.pdbx_strand_id
1 'polypeptide(L)'
;VQLTSFTDYGLRALIYMASLPDGRMTSISEVTEVYGVSRNHMVKIINQLSRAGFVTAVRGKNGGIRWVNRLILFVLAMWCVSWNPYHWSTVAANFATSPPACRLKQALSKAVQSFLKELDNYTLADLVEENQPLYKLLLVE
;
A
#
# COMPACT_ATOMS: atom_id res chain seq x y z
N VAL A 1 9.61 6.09 -12.27
CA VAL A 1 8.67 5.18 -11.61
C VAL A 1 7.67 6.02 -10.83
N GLN A 2 6.40 5.81 -11.11
CA GLN A 2 5.33 6.52 -10.42
C GLN A 2 4.40 5.50 -9.78
N LEU A 3 4.18 5.64 -8.47
CA LEU A 3 3.14 4.88 -7.79
C LEU A 3 1.77 5.41 -8.20
N THR A 4 0.82 4.52 -8.47
CA THR A 4 -0.56 4.93 -8.68
C THR A 4 -1.16 5.49 -7.40
N SER A 5 -2.12 6.41 -7.53
CA SER A 5 -2.86 6.92 -6.36
C SER A 5 -3.48 5.79 -5.54
N PHE A 6 -3.90 4.73 -6.21
CA PHE A 6 -4.43 3.52 -5.58
C PHE A 6 -3.39 2.85 -4.67
N THR A 7 -2.18 2.66 -5.18
CA THR A 7 -1.08 2.05 -4.42
C THR A 7 -0.70 2.92 -3.22
N ASP A 8 -0.55 4.23 -3.43
CA ASP A 8 -0.18 5.18 -2.38
C ASP A 8 -1.24 5.24 -1.27
N TYR A 9 -2.50 5.45 -1.62
CA TYR A 9 -3.58 5.53 -0.61
C TYR A 9 -3.86 4.19 0.06
N GLY A 10 -3.66 3.09 -0.64
CA GLY A 10 -3.74 1.75 -0.03
C GLY A 10 -2.69 1.54 1.06
N LEU A 11 -1.44 1.92 0.79
CA LEU A 11 -0.36 1.89 1.80
C LEU A 11 -0.67 2.78 3.00
N ARG A 12 -1.15 4.00 2.75
CA ARG A 12 -1.54 4.93 3.83
C ARG A 12 -2.67 4.38 4.70
N ALA A 13 -3.67 3.76 4.10
CA ALA A 13 -4.75 3.11 4.84
C ALA A 13 -4.24 1.96 5.72
N LEU A 14 -3.33 1.14 5.20
CA LEU A 14 -2.70 0.06 5.96
C LEU A 14 -1.83 0.60 7.11
N ILE A 15 -1.05 1.66 6.87
CA ILE A 15 -0.26 2.34 7.92
C ILE A 15 -1.18 2.86 9.03
N TYR A 16 -2.28 3.50 8.67
CA TYR A 16 -3.25 3.99 9.64
C TYR A 16 -3.81 2.85 10.50
N MET A 17 -4.31 1.78 9.86
CA MET A 17 -4.86 0.64 10.58
C MET A 17 -3.82 -0.09 11.44
N ALA A 18 -2.59 -0.17 10.97
CA ALA A 18 -1.48 -0.77 11.73
C ALA A 18 -1.07 0.08 12.94
N SER A 19 -1.30 1.40 12.89
CA SER A 19 -1.00 2.35 13.97
C SER A 19 -2.08 2.36 15.07
N LEU A 20 -3.24 1.75 14.83
CA LEU A 20 -4.30 1.68 15.82
C LEU A 20 -3.95 0.72 16.96
N PRO A 21 -4.43 0.98 18.19
CA PRO A 21 -4.28 0.04 19.31
C PRO A 21 -4.88 -1.33 18.99
N ASP A 22 -4.38 -2.35 19.69
CA ASP A 22 -4.84 -3.73 19.53
C ASP A 22 -6.35 -3.85 19.69
N GLY A 23 -6.97 -4.53 18.71
CA GLY A 23 -8.42 -4.78 18.72
C GLY A 23 -9.29 -3.60 18.30
N ARG A 24 -8.72 -2.39 18.12
CA ARG A 24 -9.48 -1.25 17.62
C ARG A 24 -9.79 -1.43 16.13
N MET A 25 -11.05 -1.23 15.79
CA MET A 25 -11.50 -1.13 14.41
C MET A 25 -11.63 0.34 14.01
N THR A 26 -11.48 0.61 12.73
CA THR A 26 -11.72 1.95 12.16
C THR A 26 -12.84 1.90 11.12
N SER A 27 -13.20 3.03 10.58
CA SER A 27 -14.15 3.15 9.49
C SER A 27 -13.51 3.76 8.25
N ILE A 28 -14.13 3.54 7.10
CA ILE A 28 -13.70 4.20 5.85
C ILE A 28 -13.75 5.72 6.00
N SER A 29 -14.77 6.25 6.68
CA SER A 29 -14.90 7.69 6.93
C SER A 29 -13.72 8.23 7.72
N GLU A 30 -13.33 7.56 8.80
CA GLU A 30 -12.19 7.96 9.63
C GLU A 30 -10.89 8.00 8.83
N VAL A 31 -10.62 6.97 8.03
CA VAL A 31 -9.43 6.93 7.16
C VAL A 31 -9.45 8.05 6.12
N THR A 32 -10.61 8.33 5.52
CA THR A 32 -10.74 9.40 4.53
C THR A 32 -10.54 10.79 5.12
N GLU A 33 -10.99 11.01 6.35
CA GLU A 33 -10.79 12.27 7.07
C GLU A 33 -9.30 12.52 7.36
N VAL A 34 -8.60 11.49 7.83
CA VAL A 34 -7.16 11.59 8.16
C VAL A 34 -6.33 11.97 6.94
N TYR A 35 -6.64 11.42 5.77
CA TYR A 35 -5.81 11.62 4.57
C TYR A 35 -6.42 12.60 3.54
N GLY A 36 -7.62 13.11 3.78
CA GLY A 36 -8.27 14.02 2.84
C GLY A 36 -8.60 13.39 1.47
N VAL A 37 -8.87 12.09 1.44
CA VAL A 37 -9.17 11.33 0.22
C VAL A 37 -10.68 11.20 0.02
N SER A 38 -11.14 11.13 -1.23
CA SER A 38 -12.56 10.91 -1.49
C SER A 38 -13.03 9.56 -0.96
N ARG A 39 -14.22 9.55 -0.35
CA ARG A 39 -14.83 8.33 0.18
C ARG A 39 -14.99 7.24 -0.90
N ASN A 40 -15.46 7.62 -2.09
CA ASN A 40 -15.66 6.68 -3.18
C ASN A 40 -14.37 6.00 -3.62
N HIS A 41 -13.28 6.74 -3.65
CA HIS A 41 -11.96 6.18 -3.97
C HIS A 41 -11.50 5.23 -2.87
N MET A 42 -11.62 5.63 -1.60
CA MET A 42 -11.22 4.79 -0.47
C MET A 42 -12.06 3.51 -0.36
N VAL A 43 -13.36 3.56 -0.65
CA VAL A 43 -14.22 2.36 -0.70
C VAL A 43 -13.68 1.32 -1.67
N LYS A 44 -13.27 1.73 -2.87
CA LYS A 44 -12.69 0.82 -3.87
C LYS A 44 -11.39 0.22 -3.38
N ILE A 45 -10.54 1.02 -2.77
CA ILE A 45 -9.24 0.59 -2.20
C ILE A 45 -9.47 -0.44 -1.09
N ILE A 46 -10.31 -0.14 -0.13
CA ILE A 46 -10.60 -1.04 0.99
C ILE A 46 -11.24 -2.35 0.52
N ASN A 47 -12.14 -2.29 -0.46
CA ASN A 47 -12.73 -3.50 -1.03
C ASN A 47 -11.68 -4.40 -1.67
N GLN A 48 -10.71 -3.85 -2.37
CA GLN A 48 -9.63 -4.62 -2.96
C GLN A 48 -8.68 -5.17 -1.90
N LEU A 49 -8.33 -4.37 -0.89
CA LEU A 49 -7.55 -4.83 0.27
C LEU A 49 -8.25 -5.99 1.00
N SER A 50 -9.56 -5.91 1.15
CA SER A 50 -10.36 -6.97 1.77
C SER A 50 -10.38 -8.25 0.93
N ARG A 51 -10.55 -8.14 -0.37
CA ARG A 51 -10.49 -9.30 -1.29
C ARG A 51 -9.11 -9.97 -1.31
N ALA A 52 -8.07 -9.19 -1.19
CA ALA A 52 -6.70 -9.68 -1.12
C ALA A 52 -6.33 -10.28 0.25
N GLY A 53 -7.21 -10.16 1.26
CA GLY A 53 -6.99 -10.71 2.60
C GLY A 53 -6.18 -9.83 3.55
N PHE A 54 -5.90 -8.59 3.19
CA PHE A 54 -5.14 -7.65 4.05
C PHE A 54 -6.01 -6.96 5.10
N VAL A 55 -7.29 -6.79 4.80
CA VAL A 55 -8.25 -6.10 5.65
C VAL A 55 -9.47 -6.98 5.88
N THR A 56 -9.93 -7.04 7.12
CA THR A 56 -11.23 -7.62 7.47
C THR A 56 -12.24 -6.52 7.69
N ALA A 57 -13.40 -6.65 7.05
CA ALA A 57 -14.55 -5.78 7.26
C ALA A 57 -15.64 -6.54 8.02
N VAL A 58 -16.12 -5.94 9.10
CA VAL A 58 -17.25 -6.48 9.89
C VAL A 58 -18.41 -5.50 9.77
N ARG A 59 -19.55 -6.01 9.37
CA ARG A 59 -20.81 -5.23 9.27
C ARG A 59 -21.52 -5.16 10.62
N GLY A 60 -22.30 -4.12 10.84
CA GLY A 60 -23.17 -3.97 11.99
C GLY A 60 -22.76 -2.84 12.95
N LYS A 61 -23.47 -2.75 14.07
CA LYS A 61 -23.34 -1.67 15.05
C LYS A 61 -21.92 -1.56 15.66
N ASN A 62 -21.24 -2.68 15.87
CA ASN A 62 -19.87 -2.74 16.37
C ASN A 62 -18.89 -3.15 15.25
N GLY A 63 -19.28 -2.91 14.01
CA GLY A 63 -18.50 -3.22 12.84
C GLY A 63 -17.43 -2.17 12.54
N GLY A 64 -16.67 -2.44 11.51
CA GLY A 64 -15.62 -1.58 11.02
C GLY A 64 -14.64 -2.35 10.16
N ILE A 65 -13.51 -1.75 9.92
CA ILE A 65 -12.40 -2.36 9.20
C ILE A 65 -11.18 -2.45 10.10
N ARG A 66 -10.41 -3.50 9.92
CA ARG A 66 -9.14 -3.68 10.62
C ARG A 66 -8.13 -4.42 9.73
N TRP A 67 -6.88 -4.18 9.96
CA TRP A 67 -5.83 -4.97 9.34
C TRP A 67 -5.79 -6.38 9.97
N VAL A 68 -5.80 -7.41 9.12
CA VAL A 68 -5.91 -8.80 9.57
C VAL A 68 -4.63 -9.33 10.18
N ASN A 69 -3.50 -8.80 9.74
CA ASN A 69 -2.25 -9.52 9.90
C ASN A 69 -1.14 -8.66 10.52
N ARG A 70 -1.22 -8.51 11.85
CA ARG A 70 -0.19 -7.81 12.63
C ARG A 70 1.18 -8.50 12.65
N LEU A 71 1.19 -9.80 12.37
CA LEU A 71 2.39 -10.63 12.53
C LEU A 71 3.07 -10.95 11.19
N ILE A 72 2.45 -10.66 10.07
CA ILE A 72 3.10 -10.87 8.78
C ILE A 72 3.86 -9.58 8.41
N LEU A 73 5.14 -9.75 8.36
CA LEU A 73 6.09 -8.83 7.73
C LEU A 73 5.64 -8.60 6.28
N PHE A 74 4.72 -7.66 6.10
CA PHE A 74 4.23 -7.29 4.79
C PHE A 74 5.31 -6.49 4.09
N VAL A 75 5.91 -7.07 3.08
CA VAL A 75 6.98 -6.43 2.32
C VAL A 75 6.37 -5.41 1.37
N LEU A 76 6.79 -4.17 1.47
CA LEU A 76 6.28 -3.06 0.66
C LEU A 76 6.43 -3.33 -0.85
N ALA A 77 7.49 -4.02 -1.26
CA ALA A 77 7.69 -4.41 -2.64
C ALA A 77 6.55 -5.29 -3.16
N MET A 78 6.08 -6.24 -2.36
CA MET A 78 4.98 -7.13 -2.74
C MET A 78 3.69 -6.34 -3.01
N TRP A 79 3.38 -5.35 -2.18
CA TRP A 79 2.26 -4.46 -2.42
C TRP A 79 2.40 -3.67 -3.72
N CYS A 80 3.53 -3.04 -3.91
CA CYS A 80 3.80 -2.26 -5.12
C CYS A 80 3.68 -3.10 -6.39
N VAL A 81 4.17 -4.33 -6.39
CA VAL A 81 4.08 -5.23 -7.54
C VAL A 81 2.64 -5.70 -7.76
N SER A 82 1.94 -6.10 -6.70
CA SER A 82 0.59 -6.66 -6.80
C SER A 82 -0.44 -5.66 -7.29
N TRP A 83 -0.31 -4.39 -6.90
CA TRP A 83 -1.32 -3.37 -7.14
C TRP A 83 -0.93 -2.32 -8.18
N ASN A 84 0.28 -2.43 -8.70
CA ASN A 84 0.76 -1.57 -9.78
C ASN A 84 1.27 -2.37 -11.00
N PRO A 85 0.61 -3.48 -11.39
CA PRO A 85 1.11 -4.38 -12.43
C PRO A 85 1.21 -3.68 -13.80
N TYR A 86 0.30 -2.75 -14.07
CA TYR A 86 0.28 -2.02 -15.35
C TYR A 86 1.50 -1.12 -15.54
N HIS A 87 2.01 -0.54 -14.46
CA HIS A 87 3.16 0.37 -14.55
C HIS A 87 4.47 -0.39 -14.83
N TRP A 88 4.63 -1.55 -14.21
CA TRP A 88 5.81 -2.39 -14.41
C TRP A 88 5.77 -3.13 -15.75
N SER A 89 4.61 -3.67 -16.11
CA SER A 89 4.39 -4.34 -17.39
C SER A 89 4.43 -3.37 -18.58
N THR A 90 3.96 -2.13 -18.40
CA THR A 90 4.02 -1.09 -19.42
C THR A 90 5.45 -0.69 -19.73
N VAL A 91 6.32 -0.57 -18.72
CA VAL A 91 7.75 -0.35 -18.94
C VAL A 91 8.34 -1.50 -19.74
N ALA A 92 8.04 -2.75 -19.39
CA ALA A 92 8.50 -3.91 -20.14
C ALA A 92 7.89 -3.99 -21.54
N ALA A 93 6.58 -3.74 -21.69
CA ALA A 93 5.87 -3.82 -22.96
C ALA A 93 6.26 -2.70 -23.93
N ASN A 94 6.44 -1.47 -23.46
CA ASN A 94 6.87 -0.35 -24.30
C ASN A 94 8.25 -0.57 -24.91
N PHE A 95 9.05 -1.45 -24.31
CA PHE A 95 10.36 -1.83 -24.84
C PHE A 95 10.36 -3.17 -25.58
N ALA A 96 9.19 -3.83 -25.69
CA ALA A 96 9.11 -5.11 -26.43
C ALA A 96 9.49 -4.97 -27.91
N THR A 97 9.22 -3.80 -28.51
CA THR A 97 9.59 -3.47 -29.90
C THR A 97 10.98 -2.86 -30.04
N SER A 98 11.71 -2.69 -28.94
CA SER A 98 13.06 -2.11 -28.98
C SER A 98 14.07 -3.10 -29.56
N PRO A 99 15.08 -2.61 -30.32
CA PRO A 99 16.13 -3.46 -30.86
C PRO A 99 16.81 -4.30 -29.75
N PRO A 100 17.27 -5.52 -30.06
CA PRO A 100 17.94 -6.38 -29.07
C PRO A 100 19.14 -5.75 -28.36
N ALA A 101 19.80 -4.79 -29.01
CA ALA A 101 20.94 -4.06 -28.49
C ALA A 101 20.58 -2.80 -27.68
N CYS A 102 19.31 -2.60 -27.34
CA CYS A 102 18.86 -1.41 -26.62
C CYS A 102 19.34 -1.42 -25.15
N ARG A 103 20.39 -0.66 -24.87
CA ARG A 103 20.94 -0.49 -23.52
C ARG A 103 19.98 0.22 -22.57
N LEU A 104 19.11 1.09 -23.09
CA LEU A 104 18.11 1.81 -22.29
C LEU A 104 17.13 0.83 -21.62
N LYS A 105 16.66 -0.18 -22.36
CA LYS A 105 15.78 -1.24 -21.80
C LYS A 105 16.45 -1.94 -20.61
N GLN A 106 17.71 -2.31 -20.77
CA GLN A 106 18.46 -2.97 -19.69
C GLN A 106 18.66 -2.04 -18.48
N ALA A 107 19.00 -0.78 -18.72
CA ALA A 107 19.19 0.21 -17.65
C ALA A 107 17.90 0.43 -16.86
N LEU A 108 16.77 0.62 -17.53
CA LEU A 108 15.47 0.80 -16.89
C LEU A 108 15.01 -0.44 -16.13
N SER A 109 15.22 -1.62 -16.71
CA SER A 109 14.90 -2.89 -16.03
C SER A 109 15.71 -3.06 -14.74
N LYS A 110 17.01 -2.77 -14.77
CA LYS A 110 17.87 -2.80 -13.59
C LYS A 110 17.46 -1.77 -12.55
N ALA A 111 17.08 -0.56 -12.97
CA ALA A 111 16.61 0.49 -12.07
C ALA A 111 15.33 0.07 -11.34
N VAL A 112 14.37 -0.53 -12.04
CA VAL A 112 13.13 -1.08 -11.44
C VAL A 112 13.45 -2.20 -10.45
N GLN A 113 14.32 -3.12 -10.82
CA GLN A 113 14.75 -4.19 -9.91
C GLN A 113 15.43 -3.65 -8.65
N SER A 114 16.28 -2.65 -8.78
CA SER A 114 16.94 -2.00 -7.65
C SER A 114 15.94 -1.30 -6.74
N PHE A 115 14.93 -0.63 -7.31
CA PHE A 115 13.84 0.00 -6.57
C PHE A 115 13.05 -1.03 -5.75
N LEU A 116 12.64 -2.13 -6.35
CA LEU A 116 11.90 -3.19 -5.66
C LEU A 116 12.76 -3.86 -4.59
N LYS A 117 14.03 -4.11 -4.89
CA LYS A 117 14.98 -4.70 -3.93
C LYS A 117 15.18 -3.80 -2.71
N GLU A 118 15.23 -2.49 -2.90
CA GLU A 118 15.31 -1.55 -1.78
C GLU A 118 14.04 -1.63 -0.92
N LEU A 119 12.87 -1.67 -1.54
CA LEU A 119 11.60 -1.83 -0.81
C LEU A 119 11.46 -3.16 -0.07
N ASP A 120 12.15 -4.22 -0.52
CA ASP A 120 12.20 -5.52 0.17
C ASP A 120 12.82 -5.43 1.57
N ASN A 121 13.62 -4.40 1.83
CA ASN A 121 14.23 -4.17 3.15
C ASN A 121 13.25 -3.58 4.18
N TYR A 122 12.07 -3.14 3.74
CA TYR A 122 11.08 -2.47 4.59
C TYR A 122 9.81 -3.29 4.71
N THR A 123 9.31 -3.39 5.92
CA THR A 123 8.00 -3.97 6.20
C THR A 123 7.03 -2.90 6.67
N LEU A 124 5.74 -3.20 6.64
CA LEU A 124 4.74 -2.29 7.19
C LEU A 124 4.97 -2.06 8.71
N ALA A 125 5.42 -3.10 9.42
CA ALA A 125 5.78 -2.99 10.83
C ALA A 125 6.90 -1.96 11.04
N ASP A 126 7.95 -1.97 10.22
CA ASP A 126 9.06 -1.01 10.32
C ASP A 126 8.61 0.44 10.16
N LEU A 127 7.53 0.68 9.42
CA LEU A 127 7.00 2.03 9.21
C LEU A 127 6.19 2.56 10.39
N VAL A 128 5.66 1.69 11.23
CA VAL A 128 4.77 2.06 12.34
C VAL A 128 5.40 1.83 13.71
N GLU A 129 6.32 0.86 13.85
CA GLU A 129 6.97 0.57 15.14
C GLU A 129 7.80 1.77 15.62
N GLU A 130 7.66 2.09 16.91
CA GLU A 130 8.39 3.17 17.59
C GLU A 130 8.27 4.56 16.92
N ASN A 131 7.31 4.74 16.02
CA ASN A 131 7.12 5.99 15.30
C ASN A 131 6.16 6.93 16.04
N GLN A 132 6.60 7.44 17.20
CA GLN A 132 5.80 8.37 18.02
C GLN A 132 5.33 9.62 17.28
N PRO A 133 6.13 10.27 16.41
CA PRO A 133 5.65 11.40 15.63
C PRO A 133 4.49 11.03 14.71
N LEU A 134 4.53 9.84 14.08
CA LEU A 134 3.45 9.35 13.24
C LEU A 134 2.16 9.11 14.04
N TYR A 135 2.27 8.48 15.20
CA TYR A 135 1.12 8.26 16.09
C TYR A 135 0.44 9.57 16.50
N LYS A 136 1.23 10.59 16.82
CA LYS A 136 0.69 11.91 17.18
C LYS A 136 -0.05 12.57 16.03
N LEU A 137 0.37 12.35 14.79
CA LEU A 137 -0.28 12.91 13.60
C LEU A 137 -1.55 12.16 13.21
N LEU A 138 -1.55 10.84 13.35
CA LEU A 138 -2.65 9.99 12.88
C LEU A 138 -3.75 9.78 13.92
N LEU A 139 -3.38 9.79 15.20
CA LEU A 139 -4.27 9.48 16.31
C LEU A 139 -4.57 10.71 17.17
N VAL A 140 -4.59 11.89 16.58
CA VAL A 140 -5.03 13.12 17.27
C VAL A 140 -6.50 12.95 17.62
N GLU A 141 -6.75 12.89 18.90
CA GLU A 141 -8.09 12.96 19.46
C GLU A 141 -8.65 14.40 19.39
#